data_8b62836427a0e6268f925b9e4332b745
#
_entry.id   8b62836427a0e6268f925b9e4332b745
#
_cell.length_a   1.000
_cell.length_b   1.000
_cell.length_c   1.000
_cell.angle_alpha   90.00
_cell.angle_beta   90.00
_cell.angle_gamma   90.00
#
_symmetry.space_group_name_H-M   'P 1'
#
loop_
_entity.id
_entity.type
_entity.pdbx_description
1 polymer ?
#
loop_
_entity_poly.entity_id
_entity_poly.type
_entity_poly.pdbx_seq_one_letter_code
_entity_poly.pdbx_strand_id
1 'polypeptide(L)'
;MGRKKSKKNMYFDEAVQDAVVEYNQCTNDSQRSRIYGEKIHYAFDKLCENIINTFKFTYFDDGFEDVKAEVVSFLVMNMHKYDHTKGSKAFSYFSIVAKNYLILHNNNNYKRYKKTDKIEALDKQYGKKVNQHALD
;
A
#
# COMPACT_ATOMS: atom_id res chain seq x y z
N MET A 1 -15.31 -33.49 -4.90
CA MET A 1 -14.97 -32.67 -3.81
C MET A 1 -14.21 -31.43 -4.20
N GLY A 2 -14.74 -30.29 -3.84
CA GLY A 2 -14.11 -29.07 -4.17
C GLY A 2 -12.80 -28.84 -3.41
N ARG A 3 -11.85 -28.23 -4.06
CA ARG A 3 -10.64 -27.82 -3.40
C ARG A 3 -10.94 -26.71 -2.40
N LYS A 4 -10.35 -26.79 -1.23
CA LYS A 4 -10.50 -25.71 -0.26
C LYS A 4 -9.83 -24.46 -0.77
N LYS A 5 -10.50 -23.34 -0.60
CA LYS A 5 -9.90 -22.06 -0.95
C LYS A 5 -8.75 -21.77 -0.02
N SER A 6 -7.74 -21.09 -0.52
CA SER A 6 -6.64 -20.66 0.30
C SER A 6 -7.15 -19.74 1.40
N LYS A 7 -6.74 -20.00 2.63
CA LYS A 7 -7.11 -19.14 3.76
C LYS A 7 -6.55 -17.74 3.59
N LYS A 8 -5.48 -17.58 2.80
CA LYS A 8 -4.87 -16.28 2.56
C LYS A 8 -5.83 -15.29 1.90
N ASN A 9 -6.77 -15.78 1.09
CA ASN A 9 -7.66 -14.92 0.32
C ASN A 9 -9.09 -14.89 0.84
N MET A 10 -9.37 -15.55 1.96
CA MET A 10 -10.74 -15.59 2.46
C MET A 10 -11.27 -14.23 2.89
N TYR A 11 -10.38 -13.32 3.27
CA TYR A 11 -10.79 -11.97 3.64
C TYR A 11 -11.18 -11.14 2.43
N PHE A 12 -10.79 -11.56 1.22
CA PHE A 12 -11.09 -10.85 -0.02
C PHE A 12 -11.88 -11.78 -0.95
N ASP A 13 -13.11 -12.04 -0.58
CA ASP A 13 -13.96 -12.99 -1.29
C ASP A 13 -14.83 -12.29 -2.35
N GLU A 14 -15.77 -13.04 -2.92
CA GLU A 14 -16.67 -12.49 -3.95
C GLU A 14 -17.53 -11.35 -3.41
N ALA A 15 -17.87 -11.38 -2.13
CA ALA A 15 -18.65 -10.29 -1.54
C ALA A 15 -17.86 -8.98 -1.55
N VAL A 16 -16.55 -9.05 -1.30
CA VAL A 16 -15.68 -7.88 -1.36
C VAL A 16 -15.52 -7.41 -2.81
N GLN A 17 -15.36 -8.35 -3.74
CA GLN A 17 -15.29 -8.05 -5.16
C GLN A 17 -16.53 -7.26 -5.59
N ASP A 18 -17.70 -7.77 -5.23
CA ASP A 18 -18.95 -7.11 -5.57
C ASP A 18 -19.08 -5.74 -4.91
N ALA A 19 -18.60 -5.62 -3.67
CA ALA A 19 -18.64 -4.35 -2.95
C ALA A 19 -17.77 -3.29 -3.62
N VAL A 20 -16.62 -3.67 -4.15
CA VAL A 20 -15.74 -2.73 -4.87
C VAL A 20 -16.45 -2.23 -6.13
N VAL A 21 -17.07 -3.12 -6.87
CA VAL A 21 -17.83 -2.73 -8.06
C VAL A 21 -18.99 -1.80 -7.68
N GLU A 22 -19.71 -2.14 -6.62
CA GLU A 22 -20.80 -1.33 -6.12
C GLU A 22 -20.32 0.06 -5.72
N TYR A 23 -19.20 0.13 -5.02
CA TYR A 23 -18.59 1.38 -4.60
C TYR A 23 -18.33 2.27 -5.81
N ASN A 24 -17.73 1.71 -6.85
CA ASN A 24 -17.37 2.48 -8.04
C ASN A 24 -18.60 2.92 -8.85
N GLN A 25 -19.70 2.19 -8.77
CA GLN A 25 -20.94 2.55 -9.46
C GLN A 25 -21.78 3.55 -8.68
N CYS A 26 -21.48 3.72 -7.40
CA CYS A 26 -22.26 4.59 -6.54
C CYS A 26 -21.80 6.04 -6.71
N THR A 27 -22.75 6.96 -6.79
CA THR A 27 -22.45 8.38 -6.94
C THR A 27 -22.66 9.18 -5.66
N ASN A 28 -23.23 8.57 -4.64
CA ASN A 28 -23.51 9.23 -3.37
C ASN A 28 -22.36 8.98 -2.39
N ASP A 29 -21.72 10.07 -1.93
CA ASP A 29 -20.53 9.96 -1.07
C ASP A 29 -20.82 9.28 0.27
N SER A 30 -21.96 9.58 0.88
CA SER A 30 -22.35 8.93 2.15
C SER A 30 -22.49 7.42 1.98
N GLN A 31 -23.10 7.03 0.88
CA GLN A 31 -23.31 5.63 0.59
C GLN A 31 -22.00 4.92 0.27
N ARG A 32 -21.11 5.58 -0.47
CA ARG A 32 -19.77 5.05 -0.72
C ARG A 32 -19.01 4.80 0.57
N SER A 33 -19.05 5.76 1.48
CA SER A 33 -18.37 5.63 2.76
C SER A 33 -18.89 4.45 3.55
N ARG A 34 -20.20 4.25 3.51
CA ARG A 34 -20.81 3.10 4.20
C ARG A 34 -20.38 1.79 3.58
N ILE A 35 -20.44 1.70 2.25
CA ILE A 35 -20.02 0.48 1.53
C ILE A 35 -18.57 0.17 1.88
N TYR A 36 -17.72 1.16 1.83
CA TYR A 36 -16.32 0.96 2.15
C TYR A 36 -16.13 0.47 3.59
N GLY A 37 -16.69 1.20 4.55
CA GLY A 37 -16.50 0.87 5.96
C GLY A 37 -17.05 -0.49 6.35
N GLU A 38 -18.19 -0.87 5.79
CA GLU A 38 -18.86 -2.11 6.17
C GLU A 38 -18.37 -3.32 5.36
N LYS A 39 -17.93 -3.13 4.12
CA LYS A 39 -17.69 -4.26 3.23
C LYS A 39 -16.29 -4.35 2.65
N ILE A 40 -15.51 -3.28 2.66
CA ILE A 40 -14.23 -3.26 1.96
C ILE A 40 -13.05 -3.03 2.89
N HIS A 41 -13.19 -2.17 3.89
CA HIS A 41 -12.06 -1.73 4.71
C HIS A 41 -11.26 -2.90 5.30
N TYR A 42 -11.94 -3.86 5.88
CA TYR A 42 -11.26 -5.00 6.50
C TYR A 42 -10.40 -5.75 5.49
N ALA A 43 -10.93 -5.94 4.28
CA ALA A 43 -10.21 -6.65 3.23
C ALA A 43 -8.97 -5.89 2.78
N PHE A 44 -9.08 -4.57 2.63
CA PHE A 44 -7.93 -3.74 2.26
C PHE A 44 -6.88 -3.73 3.35
N ASP A 45 -7.32 -3.62 4.60
CA ASP A 45 -6.42 -3.61 5.75
C ASP A 45 -5.62 -4.92 5.80
N LYS A 46 -6.30 -6.05 5.67
CA LYS A 46 -5.66 -7.36 5.68
C LYS A 46 -4.74 -7.56 4.49
N LEU A 47 -5.16 -7.11 3.32
CA LEU A 47 -4.34 -7.20 2.11
C LEU A 47 -3.01 -6.47 2.31
N CYS A 48 -3.07 -5.25 2.79
CA CYS A 48 -1.86 -4.45 3.01
C CYS A 48 -0.98 -5.05 4.10
N GLU A 49 -1.59 -5.52 5.18
CA GLU A 49 -0.87 -6.18 6.26
C GLU A 49 -0.08 -7.38 5.74
N ASN A 50 -0.72 -8.22 4.93
CA ASN A 50 -0.10 -9.41 4.39
C ASN A 50 1.05 -9.08 3.44
N ILE A 51 0.88 -8.05 2.61
CA ILE A 51 1.93 -7.64 1.68
C ILE A 51 3.13 -7.10 2.45
N ILE A 52 2.91 -6.24 3.43
CA ILE A 52 4.01 -5.69 4.23
C ILE A 52 4.77 -6.80 4.94
N ASN A 53 4.06 -7.75 5.54
CA ASN A 53 4.69 -8.85 6.26
C ASN A 53 5.44 -9.80 5.32
N THR A 54 4.90 -10.04 4.13
CA THR A 54 5.50 -10.97 3.18
C THR A 54 6.81 -10.42 2.60
N PHE A 55 6.82 -9.17 2.24
CA PHE A 55 7.97 -8.58 1.55
C PHE A 55 8.94 -7.88 2.51
N LYS A 56 8.57 -7.71 3.77
CA LYS A 56 9.47 -7.22 4.84
C LYS A 56 10.24 -5.95 4.43
N PHE A 57 9.48 -4.93 4.08
CA PHE A 57 10.09 -3.64 3.75
C PHE A 57 10.81 -3.07 4.97
N THR A 58 12.04 -2.58 4.77
CA THR A 58 12.91 -2.21 5.87
C THR A 58 13.24 -0.73 5.96
N TYR A 59 13.03 0.04 4.89
CA TYR A 59 13.43 1.44 4.86
C TYR A 59 12.25 2.37 5.03
N PHE A 60 11.41 2.09 6.04
CA PHE A 60 10.33 2.98 6.43
C PHE A 60 10.63 3.55 7.81
N ASP A 61 10.52 4.87 7.92
CA ASP A 61 10.72 5.54 9.21
C ASP A 61 9.53 5.36 10.13
N ASP A 62 8.34 5.20 9.55
CA ASP A 62 7.11 5.05 10.30
C ASP A 62 6.90 3.62 10.75
N GLY A 63 6.12 3.45 11.81
CA GLY A 63 5.78 2.14 12.30
C GLY A 63 4.87 1.36 11.36
N PHE A 64 4.73 0.07 11.62
CA PHE A 64 3.94 -0.84 10.79
C PHE A 64 2.51 -0.34 10.56
N GLU A 65 1.84 0.09 11.64
CA GLU A 65 0.44 0.53 11.53
C GLU A 65 0.30 1.80 10.69
N ASP A 66 1.27 2.70 10.80
CA ASP A 66 1.24 3.93 10.02
C ASP A 66 1.46 3.66 8.55
N VAL A 67 2.41 2.79 8.22
CA VAL A 67 2.68 2.40 6.83
C VAL A 67 1.46 1.71 6.25
N LYS A 68 0.86 0.80 7.00
CA LYS A 68 -0.34 0.09 6.55
C LYS A 68 -1.48 1.07 6.26
N ALA A 69 -1.73 2.01 7.18
CA ALA A 69 -2.79 3.00 6.99
C ALA A 69 -2.55 3.85 5.75
N GLU A 70 -1.29 4.20 5.50
CA GLU A 70 -0.92 4.99 4.33
C GLU A 70 -1.22 4.24 3.03
N VAL A 71 -0.86 2.96 2.97
CA VAL A 71 -1.12 2.15 1.79
C VAL A 71 -2.62 1.95 1.58
N VAL A 72 -3.36 1.67 2.66
CA VAL A 72 -4.82 1.52 2.57
C VAL A 72 -5.43 2.79 1.99
N SER A 73 -5.00 3.96 2.48
CA SER A 73 -5.50 5.24 1.97
C SER A 73 -5.20 5.39 0.48
N PHE A 74 -4.00 4.97 0.05
CA PHE A 74 -3.64 5.03 -1.36
C PHE A 74 -4.56 4.15 -2.21
N LEU A 75 -4.90 2.97 -1.72
CA LEU A 75 -5.82 2.08 -2.42
C LEU A 75 -7.20 2.71 -2.56
N VAL A 76 -7.69 3.34 -1.49
CA VAL A 76 -8.99 4.00 -1.53
C VAL A 76 -9.00 5.13 -2.55
N MET A 77 -7.93 5.92 -2.59
CA MET A 77 -7.81 7.02 -3.55
C MET A 77 -7.78 6.53 -4.98
N ASN A 78 -7.35 5.29 -5.20
CA ASN A 78 -7.26 4.71 -6.54
C ASN A 78 -8.36 3.72 -6.85
N MET A 79 -9.38 3.64 -5.98
CA MET A 79 -10.48 2.70 -6.17
C MET A 79 -11.17 2.91 -7.51
N HIS A 80 -11.35 4.17 -7.91
CA HIS A 80 -12.03 4.53 -9.15
C HIS A 80 -11.30 4.06 -10.41
N LYS A 81 -10.03 3.72 -10.30
CA LYS A 81 -9.24 3.26 -11.44
C LYS A 81 -9.44 1.78 -11.74
N TYR A 82 -10.03 1.05 -10.80
CA TYR A 82 -10.29 -0.36 -11.05
C TYR A 82 -11.52 -0.51 -11.93
N ASP A 83 -11.37 -1.27 -13.01
CA ASP A 83 -12.44 -1.54 -13.96
C ASP A 83 -12.63 -3.06 -14.05
N HIS A 84 -13.73 -3.53 -13.47
CA HIS A 84 -14.01 -4.96 -13.41
C HIS A 84 -14.25 -5.58 -14.78
N THR A 85 -14.57 -4.76 -15.79
CA THR A 85 -14.85 -5.27 -17.14
C THR A 85 -13.58 -5.61 -17.89
N LYS A 86 -12.41 -5.27 -17.37
CA LYS A 86 -11.12 -5.51 -18.04
C LYS A 86 -10.48 -6.84 -17.69
N GLY A 87 -11.20 -7.70 -16.99
CA GLY A 87 -10.80 -9.09 -16.80
C GLY A 87 -10.04 -9.42 -15.53
N SER A 88 -9.47 -8.44 -14.83
CA SER A 88 -8.79 -8.73 -13.57
C SER A 88 -9.72 -8.56 -12.40
N LYS A 89 -9.49 -9.34 -11.36
CA LYS A 89 -10.25 -9.22 -10.12
C LYS A 89 -9.68 -8.15 -9.23
N ALA A 90 -10.52 -7.57 -8.37
CA ALA A 90 -10.10 -6.51 -7.46
C ALA A 90 -8.94 -6.95 -6.58
N PHE A 91 -8.96 -8.17 -6.07
CA PHE A 91 -7.87 -8.66 -5.24
C PHE A 91 -6.52 -8.55 -5.95
N SER A 92 -6.46 -9.04 -7.19
CA SER A 92 -5.21 -9.01 -7.96
C SER A 92 -4.79 -7.58 -8.29
N TYR A 93 -5.74 -6.76 -8.70
CA TYR A 93 -5.48 -5.38 -9.06
C TYR A 93 -4.90 -4.61 -7.87
N PHE A 94 -5.58 -4.65 -6.73
CA PHE A 94 -5.14 -3.88 -5.57
C PHE A 94 -3.90 -4.46 -4.91
N SER A 95 -3.66 -5.78 -5.06
CA SER A 95 -2.40 -6.38 -4.60
C SER A 95 -1.22 -5.78 -5.34
N ILE A 96 -1.35 -5.62 -6.66
CA ILE A 96 -0.28 -5.04 -7.47
C ILE A 96 -0.10 -3.56 -7.12
N VAL A 97 -1.19 -2.82 -6.97
CA VAL A 97 -1.12 -1.40 -6.63
C VAL A 97 -0.43 -1.20 -5.29
N ALA A 98 -0.83 -1.97 -4.27
CA ALA A 98 -0.25 -1.88 -2.95
C ALA A 98 1.24 -2.23 -2.96
N LYS A 99 1.59 -3.31 -3.64
CA LYS A 99 2.97 -3.76 -3.71
C LYS A 99 3.86 -2.72 -4.40
N ASN A 100 3.39 -2.19 -5.52
CA ASN A 100 4.15 -1.18 -6.25
C ASN A 100 4.36 0.08 -5.44
N TYR A 101 3.33 0.50 -4.70
CA TYR A 101 3.44 1.65 -3.80
C TYR A 101 4.52 1.43 -2.75
N LEU A 102 4.48 0.27 -2.11
CA LEU A 102 5.44 -0.05 -1.05
C LEU A 102 6.87 -0.18 -1.58
N ILE A 103 7.03 -0.81 -2.74
CA ILE A 103 8.36 -0.95 -3.35
C ILE A 103 8.93 0.43 -3.68
N LEU A 104 8.13 1.29 -4.29
CA LEU A 104 8.58 2.62 -4.66
C LEU A 104 9.02 3.43 -3.44
N HIS A 105 8.20 3.42 -2.40
CA HIS A 105 8.52 4.20 -1.20
C HIS A 105 9.70 3.61 -0.44
N ASN A 106 9.82 2.29 -0.38
CA ASN A 106 10.96 1.65 0.24
C ASN A 106 12.24 2.01 -0.50
N ASN A 107 12.21 2.00 -1.83
CA ASN A 107 13.37 2.34 -2.63
C ASN A 107 13.76 3.81 -2.48
N ASN A 108 12.78 4.69 -2.41
CA ASN A 108 13.03 6.11 -2.21
C ASN A 108 13.65 6.36 -0.84
N ASN A 109 13.18 5.69 0.19
CA ASN A 109 13.73 5.80 1.53
C ASN A 109 15.15 5.24 1.58
N TYR A 110 15.41 4.14 0.89
CA TYR A 110 16.73 3.57 0.79
C TYR A 110 17.72 4.54 0.12
N LYS A 111 17.30 5.19 -0.95
CA LYS A 111 18.14 6.16 -1.64
C LYS A 111 18.51 7.35 -0.73
N ARG A 112 17.54 7.84 0.03
CA ARG A 112 17.81 8.90 0.99
C ARG A 112 18.79 8.46 2.06
N TYR A 113 18.60 7.25 2.56
CA TYR A 113 19.47 6.68 3.58
C TYR A 113 20.91 6.59 3.07
N LYS A 114 21.09 6.08 1.86
CA LYS A 114 22.42 5.96 1.24
C LYS A 114 23.07 7.32 1.02
N LYS A 115 22.29 8.30 0.59
CA LYS A 115 22.78 9.65 0.38
C LYS A 115 23.28 10.27 1.69
N THR A 116 22.54 10.08 2.75
CA THR A 116 22.90 10.57 4.08
C THR A 116 24.20 9.92 4.56
N ASP A 117 24.35 8.63 4.40
CA ASP A 117 25.55 7.91 4.78
C ASP A 117 26.77 8.45 4.04
N LYS A 118 26.64 8.71 2.75
CA LYS A 118 27.73 9.27 1.97
C LYS A 118 28.13 10.65 2.46
N ILE A 119 27.17 11.49 2.78
CA ILE A 119 27.41 12.83 3.26
C ILE A 119 28.11 12.78 4.62
N GLU A 120 27.67 11.92 5.51
CA GLU A 120 28.28 11.74 6.81
C GLU A 120 29.74 11.24 6.70
N ALA A 121 29.98 10.33 5.78
CA ALA A 121 31.31 9.81 5.53
C ALA A 121 32.24 10.90 5.02
N LEU A 122 31.77 11.76 4.14
CA LEU A 122 32.56 12.89 3.64
C LEU A 122 32.83 13.88 4.73
N ASP A 123 31.85 14.19 5.56
CA ASP A 123 32.03 15.11 6.68
C ASP A 123 33.09 14.59 7.64
N LYS A 124 33.05 13.31 7.97
CA LYS A 124 34.01 12.65 8.81
C LYS A 124 35.42 12.74 8.23
N GLN A 125 35.54 12.47 6.94
CA GLN A 125 36.81 12.42 6.24
C GLN A 125 37.49 13.78 6.22
N TYR A 126 36.73 14.84 5.98
CA TYR A 126 37.30 16.18 5.82
C TYR A 126 37.21 17.05 7.07
N GLY A 127 36.63 16.54 8.14
CA GLY A 127 36.51 17.27 9.40
C GLY A 127 35.61 18.49 9.30
N LYS A 128 34.69 18.52 8.37
CA LYS A 128 33.78 19.64 8.14
C LYS A 128 32.35 19.16 8.21
N LYS A 129 31.46 20.05 8.66
CA LYS A 129 30.06 19.78 8.57
C LYS A 129 29.60 19.98 7.14
N VAL A 130 28.83 19.01 6.65
CA VAL A 130 28.21 19.13 5.34
C VAL A 130 27.08 20.14 5.44
N ASN A 131 26.97 21.00 4.43
CA ASN A 131 25.90 21.99 4.36
C ASN A 131 24.56 21.30 4.36
N GLN A 132 23.64 21.76 5.22
CA GLN A 132 22.29 21.18 5.30
C GLN A 132 21.55 21.20 3.97
N HIS A 133 21.82 22.19 3.14
CA HIS A 133 21.18 22.26 1.82
C HIS A 133 21.54 21.09 0.91
N ALA A 134 22.65 20.44 1.16
CA ALA A 134 23.04 19.26 0.40
C ALA A 134 22.18 18.04 0.70
N LEU A 135 21.42 18.08 1.77
CA LEU A 135 20.55 16.97 2.18
C LEU A 135 19.14 17.03 1.59
N ASP A 136 18.76 18.18 1.08
CA ASP A 136 17.41 18.39 0.56
C ASP A 136 17.19 17.81 -0.84
#